data_7ec3894df26efb4a024471d98e9e473a
#
_entry.id   7ec3894df26efb4a024471d98e9e473a
#
_cell.length_a   1.000
_cell.length_b   1.000
_cell.length_c   1.000
_cell.angle_alpha   90.00
_cell.angle_beta   90.00
_cell.angle_gamma   90.00
#
_symmetry.space_group_name_H-M   'P 1'
#
loop_
_entity.id
_entity.type
_entity.pdbx_description
1 polymer ?
#
loop_
_entity_poly.entity_id
_entity_poly.type
_entity_poly.pdbx_seq_one_letter_code
_entity_poly.pdbx_strand_id
1 'polypeptide(L)'
;TFKLKKGELLTVLGPSGCGKTTLLNITAGFLRPTSGKITLGGNEINGPGVERGMVFQQGALFEWLTVAQNVNFGLRMKKVDQKTTEKKVEEWLEIVGLKGFGNTPTYQLSGGMQQRVALARCLINDPELILMDEPLGALDALTREKMQSLVLKIWKETGKTIILIT
;
A
#
# COMPACT_ATOMS: atom_id res chain seq x y z
N THR A 1 -14.83 7.74 18.81
CA THR A 1 -14.33 8.69 17.78
C THR A 1 -12.84 8.92 17.99
N PHE A 2 -12.02 8.81 16.97
CA PHE A 2 -10.61 9.22 17.02
C PHE A 2 -10.26 10.06 15.79
N LYS A 3 -9.17 10.81 15.87
CA LYS A 3 -8.64 11.61 14.77
C LYS A 3 -7.19 11.22 14.53
N LEU A 4 -6.82 11.04 13.27
CA LEU A 4 -5.46 10.83 12.81
C LEU A 4 -4.99 12.10 12.09
N LYS A 5 -3.85 12.64 12.48
CA LYS A 5 -3.28 13.83 11.82
C LYS A 5 -2.55 13.43 10.54
N LYS A 6 -2.47 14.35 9.61
CA LYS A 6 -1.66 14.15 8.39
C LYS A 6 -0.21 13.85 8.76
N GLY A 7 0.36 12.83 8.13
CA GLY A 7 1.73 12.39 8.37
C GLY A 7 1.92 11.46 9.58
N GLU A 8 0.86 11.12 10.33
CA GLU A 8 0.95 10.15 11.42
C GLU A 8 0.95 8.70 10.89
N LEU A 9 1.67 7.85 11.61
CA LEU A 9 1.59 6.39 11.45
C LEU A 9 0.81 5.81 12.63
N LEU A 10 -0.34 5.23 12.35
CA LEU A 10 -1.19 4.52 13.32
C LEU A 10 -1.03 3.02 13.14
N THR A 11 -0.64 2.33 14.20
CA THR A 11 -0.65 0.87 14.24
C THR A 11 -1.82 0.39 15.10
N VAL A 12 -2.69 -0.43 14.51
CA VAL A 12 -3.84 -1.05 15.19
C VAL A 12 -3.52 -2.51 15.47
N LEU A 13 -3.43 -2.84 16.75
CA LEU A 13 -3.14 -4.17 17.26
C LEU A 13 -4.39 -4.82 17.84
N GLY A 14 -4.52 -6.13 17.69
CA GLY A 14 -5.61 -6.87 18.29
C GLY A 14 -5.71 -8.31 17.79
N PRO A 15 -6.46 -9.18 18.48
CA PRO A 15 -6.63 -10.56 18.07
C PRO A 15 -7.35 -10.67 16.72
N SER A 16 -7.23 -11.84 16.08
CA SER A 16 -7.98 -12.13 14.85
C SER A 16 -9.50 -12.02 15.12
N GLY A 17 -10.24 -11.48 14.16
CA GLY A 17 -11.71 -11.34 14.26
C GLY A 17 -12.21 -10.13 15.06
N CYS A 18 -11.34 -9.30 15.68
CA CYS A 18 -11.81 -8.14 16.46
C CYS A 18 -12.25 -6.92 15.60
N GLY A 19 -12.26 -7.05 14.27
CA GLY A 19 -12.75 -6.00 13.37
C GLY A 19 -11.69 -5.09 12.73
N LYS A 20 -10.39 -5.39 12.86
CA LYS A 20 -9.31 -4.57 12.27
C LYS A 20 -9.46 -4.41 10.75
N THR A 21 -9.58 -5.51 10.02
CA THR A 21 -9.79 -5.50 8.56
C THR A 21 -11.09 -4.80 8.18
N THR A 22 -12.15 -4.92 8.99
CA THR A 22 -13.41 -4.20 8.78
C THR A 22 -13.19 -2.69 8.87
N LEU A 23 -12.46 -2.21 9.89
CA LEU A 23 -12.09 -0.79 10.02
C LEU A 23 -11.32 -0.30 8.79
N LEU A 24 -10.35 -1.09 8.31
CA LEU A 24 -9.58 -0.77 7.11
C LEU A 24 -10.45 -0.71 5.87
N ASN A 25 -11.33 -1.68 5.67
CA ASN A 25 -12.24 -1.72 4.52
C ASN A 25 -13.24 -0.55 4.52
N ILE A 26 -13.73 -0.13 5.70
CA ILE A 26 -14.57 1.07 5.81
C ILE A 26 -13.73 2.31 5.47
N THR A 27 -12.50 2.41 5.97
CA THR A 27 -11.59 3.54 5.66
C THR A 27 -11.19 3.56 4.19
N ALA A 28 -11.02 2.40 3.54
CA ALA A 28 -10.78 2.31 2.10
C ALA A 28 -12.00 2.68 1.25
N GLY A 29 -13.20 2.66 1.85
CA GLY A 29 -14.46 2.89 1.16
C GLY A 29 -15.05 1.63 0.49
N PHE A 30 -14.53 0.43 0.82
CA PHE A 30 -15.08 -0.84 0.32
C PHE A 30 -16.34 -1.26 1.08
N LEU A 31 -16.49 -0.80 2.32
CA LEU A 31 -17.67 -1.03 3.17
C LEU A 31 -18.20 0.30 3.68
N ARG A 32 -19.52 0.38 3.86
CA ARG A 32 -20.16 1.51 4.54
C ARG A 32 -20.23 1.26 6.04
N PRO A 33 -19.99 2.25 6.91
CA PRO A 33 -20.20 2.10 8.33
C PRO A 33 -21.71 1.94 8.64
N THR A 34 -22.04 1.12 9.62
CA THR A 34 -23.44 0.94 10.10
C THR A 34 -23.97 2.23 10.73
N SER A 35 -23.09 3.00 11.38
CA SER A 35 -23.42 4.30 11.99
C SER A 35 -22.17 5.18 12.03
N GLY A 36 -22.34 6.48 12.15
CA GLY A 36 -21.25 7.45 12.10
C GLY A 36 -20.73 7.68 10.68
N LYS A 37 -19.56 8.31 10.59
CA LYS A 37 -18.91 8.62 9.29
C LYS A 37 -17.39 8.62 9.43
N ILE A 38 -16.72 8.40 8.32
CA ILE A 38 -15.27 8.58 8.17
C ILE A 38 -15.02 9.73 7.19
N THR A 39 -14.06 10.58 7.51
CA THR A 39 -13.66 11.69 6.64
C THR A 39 -12.15 11.67 6.39
N LEU A 40 -11.74 12.03 5.18
CA LEU A 40 -10.34 12.26 4.79
C LEU A 40 -10.24 13.69 4.24
N GLY A 41 -9.35 14.51 4.81
CA GLY A 41 -9.19 15.91 4.39
C GLY A 41 -10.48 16.75 4.52
N GLY A 42 -11.39 16.40 5.44
CA GLY A 42 -12.70 17.04 5.62
C GLY A 42 -13.82 16.45 4.75
N ASN A 43 -13.52 15.68 3.74
CA ASN A 43 -14.49 15.04 2.84
C ASN A 43 -14.90 13.66 3.36
N GLU A 44 -16.21 13.37 3.30
CA GLU A 44 -16.73 12.07 3.72
C GLU A 44 -16.36 10.98 2.71
N ILE A 45 -15.96 9.81 3.22
CA ILE A 45 -15.61 8.64 2.42
C ILE A 45 -16.89 7.88 2.08
N ASN A 46 -17.30 7.94 0.82
CA ASN A 46 -18.53 7.29 0.32
C ASN A 46 -18.26 6.10 -0.61
N GLY A 47 -16.99 5.82 -0.93
CA GLY A 47 -16.57 4.73 -1.80
C GLY A 47 -15.06 4.69 -1.97
N PRO A 48 -14.51 3.75 -2.77
CA PRO A 48 -13.09 3.71 -3.09
C PRO A 48 -12.62 4.99 -3.78
N GLY A 49 -11.37 5.39 -3.51
CA GLY A 49 -10.80 6.62 -4.08
C GLY A 49 -9.30 6.53 -4.27
N VAL A 50 -8.78 7.30 -5.22
CA VAL A 50 -7.36 7.31 -5.60
C VAL A 50 -6.45 7.94 -4.54
N GLU A 51 -7.02 8.71 -3.63
CA GLU A 51 -6.34 9.33 -2.49
C GLU A 51 -6.00 8.33 -1.38
N ARG A 52 -6.52 7.11 -1.47
CA ARG A 52 -6.29 6.01 -0.52
C ARG A 52 -5.63 4.84 -1.23
N GLY A 53 -4.42 4.52 -0.80
CA GLY A 53 -3.71 3.33 -1.25
C GLY A 53 -3.91 2.16 -0.31
N MET A 54 -4.12 0.96 -0.85
CA MET A 54 -4.29 -0.27 -0.07
C MET A 54 -3.17 -1.26 -0.37
N VAL A 55 -2.56 -1.79 0.70
CA VAL A 55 -1.62 -2.91 0.65
C VAL A 55 -2.26 -4.08 1.41
N PHE A 56 -2.59 -5.14 0.70
CA PHE A 56 -3.25 -6.32 1.24
C PHE A 56 -2.24 -7.30 1.87
N GLN A 57 -2.72 -8.15 2.76
CA GLN A 57 -1.96 -9.20 3.44
C GLN A 57 -1.21 -10.12 2.46
N GLN A 58 -1.88 -10.58 1.42
CA GLN A 58 -1.25 -11.26 0.30
C GLN A 58 -1.12 -10.24 -0.83
N GLY A 59 0.06 -9.82 -1.21
CA GLY A 59 0.39 -8.73 -2.14
C GLY A 59 -0.61 -8.40 -3.27
N ALA A 60 -1.60 -9.26 -3.52
CA ALA A 60 -2.70 -9.10 -4.48
C ALA A 60 -2.21 -8.53 -5.83
N LEU A 61 -1.10 -9.09 -6.33
CA LEU A 61 -0.52 -8.68 -7.61
C LEU A 61 -1.32 -9.28 -8.77
N PHE A 62 -1.32 -8.59 -9.89
CA PHE A 62 -1.83 -9.13 -11.14
C PHE A 62 -0.83 -10.16 -11.69
N GLU A 63 -1.17 -11.44 -11.61
CA GLU A 63 -0.26 -12.54 -11.93
C GLU A 63 0.15 -12.57 -13.41
N TRP A 64 -0.69 -12.05 -14.28
CA TRP A 64 -0.45 -11.94 -15.74
C TRP A 64 0.40 -10.71 -16.14
N LEU A 65 0.81 -9.90 -15.18
CA LEU A 65 1.64 -8.72 -15.40
C LEU A 65 3.03 -8.92 -14.80
N THR A 66 4.04 -8.27 -15.41
CA THR A 66 5.37 -8.18 -14.84
C THR A 66 5.39 -7.26 -13.61
N VAL A 67 6.52 -7.22 -12.90
CA VAL A 67 6.74 -6.31 -11.78
C VAL A 67 6.52 -4.86 -12.19
N ALA A 68 7.16 -4.39 -13.26
CA ALA A 68 7.00 -3.01 -13.73
C ALA A 68 5.57 -2.70 -14.15
N GLN A 69 4.88 -3.64 -14.79
CA GLN A 69 3.49 -3.49 -15.21
C GLN A 69 2.53 -3.45 -14.01
N ASN A 70 2.82 -4.20 -12.93
CA ASN A 70 2.07 -4.08 -11.68
C ASN A 70 2.26 -2.71 -11.05
N VAL A 71 3.51 -2.25 -10.91
CA VAL A 71 3.82 -0.98 -10.28
C VAL A 71 3.19 0.19 -11.06
N ASN A 72 3.29 0.20 -12.38
CA ASN A 72 2.79 1.32 -13.20
C ASN A 72 1.28 1.26 -13.48
N PHE A 73 0.57 0.23 -13.05
CA PHE A 73 -0.82 -0.01 -13.43
C PHE A 73 -1.72 1.23 -13.21
N GLY A 74 -1.62 1.86 -12.05
CA GLY A 74 -2.42 3.06 -11.75
C GLY A 74 -2.04 4.28 -12.61
N LEU A 75 -0.76 4.48 -12.92
CA LEU A 75 -0.32 5.57 -13.78
C LEU A 75 -0.79 5.38 -15.22
N ARG A 76 -0.82 4.13 -15.71
CA ARG A 76 -1.40 3.80 -17.02
C ARG A 76 -2.90 4.12 -17.09
N MET A 77 -3.65 3.81 -16.03
CA MET A 77 -5.07 4.17 -15.97
C MET A 77 -5.28 5.69 -15.97
N LYS A 78 -4.37 6.44 -15.35
CA LYS A 78 -4.35 7.92 -15.37
C LYS A 78 -3.81 8.50 -16.69
N LYS A 79 -3.41 7.66 -17.65
CA LYS A 79 -2.81 8.05 -18.93
C LYS A 79 -1.59 8.97 -18.78
N VAL A 80 -0.78 8.75 -17.75
CA VAL A 80 0.52 9.43 -17.58
C VAL A 80 1.43 9.00 -18.74
N ASP A 81 2.22 9.93 -19.25
CA ASP A 81 3.14 9.66 -20.37
C ASP A 81 4.15 8.56 -20.03
N GLN A 82 4.59 7.83 -21.06
CA GLN A 82 5.42 6.65 -20.91
C GLN A 82 6.77 6.97 -20.25
N LYS A 83 7.43 8.04 -20.66
CA LYS A 83 8.77 8.40 -20.17
C LYS A 83 8.75 8.73 -18.66
N THR A 84 7.75 9.51 -18.22
CA THR A 84 7.53 9.81 -16.80
C THR A 84 7.19 8.54 -16.01
N THR A 85 6.37 7.66 -16.59
CA THR A 85 5.97 6.39 -15.96
C THR A 85 7.18 5.47 -15.76
N GLU A 86 8.00 5.25 -16.78
CA GLU A 86 9.20 4.42 -16.71
C GLU A 86 10.18 4.92 -15.64
N LYS A 87 10.46 6.21 -15.63
CA LYS A 87 11.33 6.84 -14.64
C LYS A 87 10.82 6.61 -13.21
N LYS A 88 9.53 6.86 -12.96
CA LYS A 88 8.92 6.63 -11.64
C LYS A 88 8.96 5.15 -11.22
N VAL A 89 8.75 4.23 -12.16
CA VAL A 89 8.84 2.79 -11.87
C VAL A 89 10.25 2.42 -11.45
N GLU A 90 11.28 2.87 -12.17
CA GLU A 90 12.67 2.61 -11.80
C GLU A 90 13.02 3.15 -10.42
N GLU A 91 12.63 4.40 -10.12
CA GLU A 91 12.81 5.02 -8.82
C GLU A 91 12.14 4.20 -7.69
N TRP A 92 10.89 3.80 -7.87
CA TRP A 92 10.19 3.01 -6.85
C TRP A 92 10.74 1.60 -6.70
N LEU A 93 11.15 0.96 -7.80
CA LEU A 93 11.82 -0.35 -7.72
C LEU A 93 13.17 -0.27 -7.00
N GLU A 94 13.90 0.82 -7.15
CA GLU A 94 15.14 1.04 -6.40
C GLU A 94 14.85 1.26 -4.90
N ILE A 95 13.85 2.10 -4.55
CA ILE A 95 13.44 2.36 -3.16
C ILE A 95 13.04 1.07 -2.43
N VAL A 96 12.29 0.19 -3.09
CA VAL A 96 11.86 -1.09 -2.47
C VAL A 96 12.90 -2.21 -2.61
N GLY A 97 14.08 -1.93 -3.17
CA GLY A 97 15.19 -2.88 -3.31
C GLY A 97 14.93 -3.98 -4.34
N LEU A 98 14.23 -3.65 -5.42
CA LEU A 98 13.91 -4.55 -6.55
C LEU A 98 14.44 -4.02 -7.89
N LYS A 99 15.54 -3.23 -7.86
CA LYS A 99 16.23 -2.75 -9.07
C LYS A 99 16.59 -3.94 -9.98
N GLY A 100 16.28 -3.85 -11.26
CA GLY A 100 16.54 -4.90 -12.24
C GLY A 100 15.45 -5.98 -12.35
N PHE A 101 14.46 -6.03 -11.46
CA PHE A 101 13.37 -7.01 -11.50
C PHE A 101 12.15 -6.56 -12.32
N GLY A 102 12.18 -5.41 -12.99
CA GLY A 102 11.03 -4.83 -13.69
C GLY A 102 10.34 -5.78 -14.67
N ASN A 103 11.11 -6.56 -15.42
CA ASN A 103 10.60 -7.50 -16.43
C ASN A 103 10.28 -8.91 -15.87
N THR A 104 10.51 -9.12 -14.58
CA THR A 104 10.28 -10.43 -13.94
C THR A 104 8.78 -10.68 -13.78
N PRO A 105 8.26 -11.86 -14.15
CA PRO A 105 6.91 -12.28 -13.83
C PRO A 105 6.70 -12.38 -12.32
N THR A 106 5.52 -11.96 -11.83
CA THR A 106 5.27 -11.88 -10.39
C THR A 106 5.28 -13.23 -9.67
N TYR A 107 4.94 -14.32 -10.37
CA TYR A 107 4.97 -15.68 -9.81
C TYR A 107 6.40 -16.22 -9.54
N GLN A 108 7.44 -15.56 -10.07
CA GLN A 108 8.84 -15.92 -9.80
C GLN A 108 9.40 -15.22 -8.55
N LEU A 109 8.62 -14.34 -7.92
CA LEU A 109 9.04 -13.59 -6.75
C LEU A 109 8.76 -14.34 -5.46
N SER A 110 9.64 -14.18 -4.46
CA SER A 110 9.33 -14.57 -3.09
C SER A 110 8.18 -13.75 -2.52
N GLY A 111 7.50 -14.25 -1.48
CA GLY A 111 6.41 -13.51 -0.83
C GLY A 111 6.82 -12.12 -0.35
N GLY A 112 8.03 -11.98 0.19
CA GLY A 112 8.57 -10.67 0.58
C GLY A 112 8.83 -9.73 -0.60
N MET A 113 9.27 -10.27 -1.75
CA MET A 113 9.41 -9.47 -2.97
C MET A 113 8.04 -9.04 -3.51
N GLN A 114 7.05 -9.94 -3.52
CA GLN A 114 5.68 -9.61 -3.93
C GLN A 114 5.09 -8.49 -3.06
N GLN A 115 5.34 -8.51 -1.76
CA GLN A 115 4.88 -7.48 -0.84
C GLN A 115 5.54 -6.12 -1.11
N ARG A 116 6.83 -6.11 -1.48
CA ARG A 116 7.53 -4.89 -1.89
C ARG A 116 6.99 -4.33 -3.21
N VAL A 117 6.64 -5.18 -4.16
CA VAL A 117 5.97 -4.77 -5.41
C VAL A 117 4.60 -4.16 -5.10
N ALA A 118 3.80 -4.78 -4.22
CA ALA A 118 2.51 -4.25 -3.80
C ALA A 118 2.63 -2.86 -3.14
N LEU A 119 3.67 -2.68 -2.31
CA LEU A 119 3.98 -1.39 -1.70
C LEU A 119 4.36 -0.35 -2.74
N ALA A 120 5.25 -0.66 -3.68
CA ALA A 120 5.62 0.24 -4.78
C ALA A 120 4.41 0.62 -5.66
N ARG A 121 3.55 -0.36 -6.01
CA ARG A 121 2.31 -0.14 -6.77
C ARG A 121 1.34 0.80 -6.06
N CYS A 122 1.25 0.71 -4.75
CA CYS A 122 0.45 1.61 -3.93
C CYS A 122 1.02 3.03 -3.96
N LEU A 123 2.31 3.18 -3.67
CA LEU A 123 2.98 4.45 -3.43
C LEU A 123 3.24 5.28 -4.69
N ILE A 124 3.46 4.66 -5.84
CA ILE A 124 3.70 5.37 -7.11
C ILE A 124 2.53 6.26 -7.53
N ASN A 125 1.33 5.97 -7.03
CA ASN A 125 0.11 6.75 -7.27
C ASN A 125 -0.02 7.98 -6.38
N ASP A 126 0.91 8.17 -5.44
CA ASP A 126 0.98 9.30 -4.51
C ASP A 126 -0.27 9.47 -3.63
N PRO A 127 -0.76 8.42 -2.94
CA PRO A 127 -1.94 8.50 -2.10
C PRO A 127 -1.70 9.42 -0.88
N GLU A 128 -2.78 10.03 -0.35
CA GLU A 128 -2.74 10.81 0.89
C GLU A 128 -2.72 9.91 2.13
N LEU A 129 -3.43 8.78 2.05
CA LEU A 129 -3.56 7.79 3.10
C LEU A 129 -3.18 6.40 2.58
N ILE A 130 -2.31 5.70 3.31
CA ILE A 130 -1.90 4.33 3.01
C ILE A 130 -2.51 3.42 4.07
N LEU A 131 -3.22 2.41 3.62
CA LEU A 131 -3.87 1.38 4.43
C LEU A 131 -3.12 0.07 4.23
N MET A 132 -2.68 -0.57 5.32
CA MET A 132 -1.92 -1.81 5.27
C MET A 132 -2.60 -2.88 6.12
N ASP A 133 -3.09 -3.94 5.47
CA ASP A 133 -3.74 -5.07 6.12
C ASP A 133 -2.74 -6.21 6.34
N GLU A 134 -2.27 -6.37 7.57
CA GLU A 134 -1.30 -7.39 8.00
C GLU A 134 -0.13 -7.60 7.00
N PRO A 135 0.54 -6.54 6.51
CA PRO A 135 1.48 -6.61 5.39
C PRO A 135 2.73 -7.44 5.71
N LEU A 136 2.89 -7.85 6.96
CA LEU A 136 4.07 -8.53 7.47
C LEU A 136 3.76 -9.96 7.96
N GLY A 137 2.48 -10.35 7.99
CA GLY A 137 2.04 -11.58 8.65
C GLY A 137 2.59 -12.87 8.02
N ALA A 138 2.73 -12.90 6.69
CA ALA A 138 3.20 -14.08 5.94
C ALA A 138 4.73 -14.14 5.75
N LEU A 139 5.49 -13.21 6.38
CA LEU A 139 6.93 -13.10 6.18
C LEU A 139 7.73 -13.80 7.30
N ASP A 140 8.87 -14.41 6.94
CA ASP A 140 9.85 -14.87 7.92
C ASP A 140 10.42 -13.68 8.73
N ALA A 141 11.05 -13.98 9.87
CA ALA A 141 11.50 -12.96 10.82
C ALA A 141 12.45 -11.92 10.20
N LEU A 142 13.43 -12.35 9.41
CA LEU A 142 14.41 -11.47 8.79
C LEU A 142 13.80 -10.57 7.70
N THR A 143 12.94 -11.15 6.88
CA THR A 143 12.22 -10.41 5.82
C THR A 143 11.22 -9.43 6.44
N ARG A 144 10.58 -9.80 7.56
CA ARG A 144 9.68 -8.94 8.32
C ARG A 144 10.40 -7.71 8.85
N GLU A 145 11.56 -7.87 9.47
CA GLU A 145 12.38 -6.75 9.98
C GLU A 145 12.79 -5.79 8.86
N LYS A 146 13.23 -6.32 7.71
CA LYS A 146 13.56 -5.51 6.53
C LYS A 146 12.35 -4.73 6.00
N MET A 147 11.17 -5.35 5.98
CA MET A 147 9.94 -4.68 5.56
C MET A 147 9.48 -3.61 6.55
N GLN A 148 9.59 -3.86 7.86
CA GLN A 148 9.32 -2.83 8.87
C GLN A 148 10.22 -1.62 8.70
N SER A 149 11.52 -1.85 8.54
CA SER A 149 12.50 -0.79 8.29
C SER A 149 12.19 -0.01 7.01
N LEU A 150 11.78 -0.70 5.94
CA LEU A 150 11.39 -0.06 4.68
C LEU A 150 10.14 0.82 4.85
N VAL A 151 9.10 0.32 5.50
CA VAL A 151 7.85 1.08 5.76
C VAL A 151 8.15 2.33 6.60
N LEU A 152 8.96 2.20 7.66
CA LEU A 152 9.36 3.32 8.51
C LEU A 152 10.21 4.36 7.74
N LYS A 153 11.12 3.90 6.89
CA LYS A 153 11.91 4.78 6.02
C LYS A 153 11.00 5.57 5.09
N ILE A 154 10.11 4.89 4.35
CA ILE A 154 9.16 5.52 3.44
C ILE A 154 8.27 6.53 4.19
N TRP A 155 7.74 6.16 5.35
CA TRP A 155 6.93 7.07 6.17
C TRP A 155 7.69 8.35 6.53
N LYS A 156 8.94 8.23 7.02
CA LYS A 156 9.78 9.38 7.40
C LYS A 156 10.13 10.27 6.20
N GLU A 157 10.45 9.68 5.06
CA GLU A 157 10.88 10.41 3.86
C GLU A 157 9.71 11.07 3.11
N THR A 158 8.53 10.44 3.13
CA THR A 158 7.37 10.92 2.36
C THR A 158 6.36 11.72 3.17
N GLY A 159 6.39 11.62 4.51
CA GLY A 159 5.39 12.26 5.38
C GLY A 159 3.95 11.78 5.15
N LYS A 160 3.76 10.61 4.56
CA LYS A 160 2.44 10.03 4.29
C LYS A 160 1.72 9.61 5.57
N THR A 161 0.41 9.70 5.57
CA THR A 161 -0.40 9.14 6.65
C THR A 161 -0.56 7.64 6.43
N ILE A 162 -0.29 6.83 7.45
CA ILE A 162 -0.33 5.37 7.34
C ILE A 162 -1.22 4.79 8.45
N ILE A 163 -2.12 3.88 8.10
CA ILE A 163 -2.80 2.99 9.04
C ILE A 163 -2.35 1.57 8.75
N LEU A 164 -1.72 0.93 9.72
CA LEU A 164 -1.23 -0.43 9.64
C LEU A 164 -1.96 -1.28 10.67
N ILE A 165 -2.51 -2.40 10.25
CA ILE A 165 -3.07 -3.40 11.17
C ILE A 165 -2.20 -4.66 11.20
N THR A 166 -2.07 -5.24 12.39
CA THR A 166 -1.25 -6.44 12.62
C THR A 166 -1.77 -7.26 13.81
#